data_349c31048bdf9135a7696d8b65381d89
#
_entry.id   349c31048bdf9135a7696d8b65381d89
#
_cell.length_a   1.000
_cell.length_b   1.000
_cell.length_c   1.000
_cell.angle_alpha   90.00
_cell.angle_beta   90.00
_cell.angle_gamma   90.00
#
_symmetry.space_group_name_H-M   'P 1'
#
loop_
_entity.id
_entity.type
_entity.pdbx_description
1 polymer ?
#
loop_
_entity_poly.entity_id
_entity_poly.type
_entity_poly.pdbx_seq_one_letter_code
_entity_poly.pdbx_strand_id
1 'polypeptide(L)'
;MSAEFDDVLTNQPVVIDNGSGTIKAGFAGQDHPKCFFPSFVGRPKHVRVMAGALEGDVFIGRRAQEFRGLLKIKYPMEHGIVTDWDDMERIWSWIYAEELGTLSEEHPVLLTEAPLNPRSNRDIAAQIFFDTFNVPALYTSVQAVLSLDVTDYLQLLLRKSGNHLHTTAEREIVRTIKEKCCYVALNPSKEEKDSLGRIEEFRLPDGNVVQLGAERYRAPEILFNPEIIGQEYAGVHQVVVDSINRVDLDLRKSLFSNIVLSGGSTLCRGFGDRLLNEVKKLALKDVKIKIYAPPERKYSTWIGGSILAGLNAFKKMWVSAEEYQEDPDIIHKKAGF
;
A
#
# COMPACT_ATOMS: atom_id res chain seq x y z
N MET A 1 -7.33 -8.97 38.07
CA MET A 1 -6.47 -8.71 36.89
C MET A 1 -7.04 -9.28 35.58
N SER A 2 -7.73 -10.44 35.53
CA SER A 2 -8.34 -10.95 34.29
C SER A 2 -9.60 -10.18 33.82
N ALA A 3 -10.34 -9.55 34.70
CA ALA A 3 -11.59 -8.86 34.35
C ALA A 3 -11.38 -7.49 33.67
N GLU A 4 -10.34 -6.75 34.04
CA GLU A 4 -10.00 -5.46 33.40
C GLU A 4 -9.46 -5.65 31.97
N PHE A 5 -8.71 -6.72 31.74
CA PHE A 5 -8.19 -7.05 30.41
C PHE A 5 -9.30 -7.50 29.44
N ASP A 6 -10.28 -8.27 29.91
CA ASP A 6 -11.45 -8.62 29.12
C ASP A 6 -12.29 -7.38 28.73
N ASP A 7 -12.33 -6.36 29.59
CA ASP A 7 -13.06 -5.11 29.33
C ASP A 7 -12.40 -4.29 28.21
N VAL A 8 -11.06 -4.18 28.19
CA VAL A 8 -10.34 -3.40 27.16
C VAL A 8 -10.35 -4.09 25.80
N LEU A 9 -10.31 -5.43 25.75
CA LEU A 9 -10.48 -6.19 24.51
C LEU A 9 -11.93 -6.16 23.98
N THR A 10 -12.88 -5.61 24.73
CA THR A 10 -14.24 -5.35 24.24
C THR A 10 -14.33 -4.05 23.43
N ASN A 11 -13.37 -3.14 23.59
CA ASN A 11 -13.29 -1.93 22.78
C ASN A 11 -13.03 -2.27 21.31
N GLN A 12 -13.58 -1.46 20.45
CA GLN A 12 -13.48 -1.63 19.01
C GLN A 12 -12.01 -1.52 18.55
N PRO A 13 -11.42 -2.57 17.94
CA PRO A 13 -10.02 -2.51 17.52
C PRO A 13 -9.76 -1.44 16.47
N VAL A 14 -8.57 -0.86 16.48
CA VAL A 14 -8.06 -0.02 15.40
C VAL A 14 -7.37 -0.91 14.36
N VAL A 15 -7.66 -0.69 13.09
CA VAL A 15 -7.02 -1.36 11.96
C VAL A 15 -6.19 -0.35 11.19
N ILE A 16 -4.89 -0.61 11.06
CA ILE A 16 -3.93 0.22 10.32
C ILE A 16 -3.34 -0.60 9.16
N ASP A 17 -3.69 -0.23 7.94
CA ASP A 17 -3.10 -0.80 6.73
C ASP A 17 -1.93 0.08 6.28
N ASN A 18 -0.71 -0.36 6.58
CA ASN A 18 0.55 0.30 6.26
C ASN A 18 0.98 0.06 4.82
N GLY A 19 0.43 0.81 3.88
CA GLY A 19 0.89 0.75 2.49
C GLY A 19 2.06 1.71 2.21
N SER A 20 3.05 1.30 1.40
CA SER A 20 4.19 2.16 1.03
C SER A 20 3.78 3.46 0.36
N GLY A 21 2.67 3.48 -0.37
CA GLY A 21 2.17 4.67 -1.04
C GLY A 21 1.07 5.40 -0.27
N THR A 22 0.27 4.68 0.51
CA THR A 22 -0.89 5.22 1.24
C THR A 22 -1.17 4.40 2.47
N ILE A 23 -1.50 5.08 3.54
CA ILE A 23 -1.97 4.47 4.79
C ILE A 23 -3.49 4.60 4.85
N LYS A 24 -4.13 3.58 5.40
CA LYS A 24 -5.57 3.59 5.72
C LYS A 24 -5.73 3.16 7.16
N ALA A 25 -6.52 3.90 7.91
CA ALA A 25 -6.81 3.56 9.29
C ALA A 25 -8.28 3.81 9.64
N GLY A 26 -8.77 3.07 10.63
CA GLY A 26 -10.14 3.17 11.10
C GLY A 26 -10.45 2.09 12.12
N PHE A 27 -11.68 2.05 12.58
CA PHE A 27 -12.13 1.07 13.58
C PHE A 27 -12.68 -0.20 12.91
N ALA A 28 -12.40 -1.35 13.51
CA ALA A 28 -12.89 -2.65 13.05
C ALA A 28 -14.43 -2.68 13.00
N GLY A 29 -15.00 -3.47 12.08
CA GLY A 29 -16.45 -3.56 11.87
C GLY A 29 -17.03 -2.45 11.00
N GLN A 30 -16.22 -1.49 10.53
CA GLN A 30 -16.63 -0.48 9.55
C GLN A 30 -16.39 -0.98 8.12
N ASP A 31 -17.23 -0.54 7.17
CA ASP A 31 -17.12 -0.92 5.75
C ASP A 31 -16.00 -0.19 5.00
N HIS A 32 -15.55 0.97 5.52
CA HIS A 32 -14.53 1.80 4.92
C HIS A 32 -13.58 2.37 5.98
N PRO A 33 -12.30 2.59 5.67
CA PRO A 33 -11.37 3.24 6.59
C PRO A 33 -11.82 4.67 6.89
N LYS A 34 -11.71 5.11 8.15
CA LYS A 34 -12.03 6.47 8.58
C LYS A 34 -11.09 7.50 7.95
N CYS A 35 -9.83 7.14 7.79
CA CYS A 35 -8.84 7.97 7.13
C CYS A 35 -8.04 7.22 6.05
N PHE A 36 -7.63 8.00 5.06
CA PHE A 36 -6.82 7.55 3.95
C PHE A 36 -5.94 8.72 3.50
N PHE A 37 -4.61 8.55 3.53
CA PHE A 37 -3.66 9.58 3.15
C PHE A 37 -2.33 9.00 2.64
N PRO A 38 -1.51 9.78 1.90
CA PRO A 38 -0.19 9.33 1.44
C PRO A 38 0.75 9.04 2.61
N SER A 39 1.53 7.97 2.52
CA SER A 39 2.49 7.52 3.55
C SER A 39 3.81 8.32 3.49
N PHE A 40 3.74 9.63 3.57
CA PHE A 40 4.94 10.47 3.59
C PHE A 40 4.88 11.55 4.68
N VAL A 41 6.06 12.00 5.06
CA VAL A 41 6.27 13.11 5.98
C VAL A 41 6.88 14.28 5.21
N GLY A 42 6.34 15.47 5.38
CA GLY A 42 6.81 16.70 4.76
C GLY A 42 7.52 17.61 5.78
N ARG A 43 8.66 18.18 5.38
CA ARG A 43 9.39 19.20 6.15
C ARG A 43 9.62 20.44 5.29
N PRO A 44 9.55 21.66 5.84
CA PRO A 44 9.78 22.90 5.08
C PRO A 44 11.12 22.86 4.34
N LYS A 45 11.12 23.22 3.04
CA LYS A 45 12.36 23.34 2.26
C LYS A 45 13.27 24.44 2.76
N HIS A 46 12.67 25.54 3.25
CA HIS A 46 13.37 26.75 3.69
C HIS A 46 12.75 27.30 4.97
N VAL A 47 13.28 26.89 6.09
CA VAL A 47 12.75 27.25 7.45
C VAL A 47 12.68 28.76 7.68
N ARG A 48 13.68 29.53 7.20
CA ARG A 48 13.76 30.99 7.41
C ARG A 48 12.81 31.84 6.56
N VAL A 49 12.42 31.35 5.39
CA VAL A 49 11.58 32.12 4.44
C VAL A 49 10.09 31.87 4.68
N MET A 50 9.75 30.81 5.42
CA MET A 50 8.39 30.33 5.60
C MET A 50 7.85 30.63 7.00
N ALA A 51 8.62 31.32 7.84
CA ALA A 51 8.17 31.77 9.16
C ALA A 51 6.95 32.70 8.98
N GLY A 52 5.80 32.25 9.45
CA GLY A 52 4.51 32.95 9.31
C GLY A 52 3.57 32.40 8.22
N ALA A 53 4.07 31.63 7.24
CA ALA A 53 3.23 30.96 6.24
C ALA A 53 2.92 29.50 6.58
N LEU A 54 3.83 28.84 7.31
CA LEU A 54 3.69 27.47 7.76
C LEU A 54 4.07 27.38 9.24
N GLU A 55 3.11 27.12 10.09
CA GLU A 55 3.35 26.81 11.51
C GLU A 55 3.60 25.31 11.65
N GLY A 56 4.80 24.93 12.10
CA GLY A 56 5.23 23.56 12.36
C GLY A 56 6.41 23.11 11.52
N ASP A 57 7.16 22.13 12.05
CA ASP A 57 8.37 21.57 11.44
C ASP A 57 8.09 20.28 10.66
N VAL A 58 6.98 19.61 10.95
CA VAL A 58 6.60 18.31 10.38
C VAL A 58 5.13 18.34 9.97
N PHE A 59 4.86 17.86 8.75
CA PHE A 59 3.53 17.81 8.15
C PHE A 59 3.21 16.39 7.71
N ILE A 60 2.02 15.89 8.07
CA ILE A 60 1.53 14.55 7.75
C ILE A 60 0.11 14.67 7.19
N GLY A 61 -0.36 13.65 6.49
CA GLY A 61 -1.72 13.56 6.00
C GLY A 61 -2.10 14.65 4.99
N ARG A 62 -3.29 15.22 5.15
CA ARG A 62 -3.83 16.24 4.24
C ARG A 62 -3.00 17.52 4.21
N ARG A 63 -2.51 17.98 5.36
CA ARG A 63 -1.67 19.19 5.44
C ARG A 63 -0.38 19.04 4.66
N ALA A 64 0.27 17.88 4.74
CA ALA A 64 1.46 17.59 3.94
C ALA A 64 1.15 17.57 2.43
N GLN A 65 -0.02 17.10 2.03
CA GLN A 65 -0.44 17.05 0.63
C GLN A 65 -0.78 18.44 0.08
N GLU A 66 -1.43 19.29 0.88
CA GLU A 66 -1.77 20.67 0.51
C GLU A 66 -0.50 21.52 0.30
N PHE A 67 0.44 21.42 1.23
CA PHE A 67 1.69 22.20 1.20
C PHE A 67 2.85 21.50 0.48
N ARG A 68 2.62 20.41 -0.23
CA ARG A 68 3.67 19.58 -0.86
C ARG A 68 4.70 20.37 -1.68
N GLY A 69 4.28 21.44 -2.36
CA GLY A 69 5.15 22.29 -3.14
C GLY A 69 6.22 23.03 -2.31
N LEU A 70 5.92 23.30 -1.06
CA LEU A 70 6.76 24.01 -0.09
C LEU A 70 7.58 23.05 0.78
N LEU A 71 7.26 21.74 0.73
CA LEU A 71 7.83 20.72 1.59
C LEU A 71 8.84 19.85 0.85
N LYS A 72 9.88 19.44 1.57
CA LYS A 72 10.70 18.28 1.23
C LYS A 72 9.96 17.04 1.74
N ILE A 73 9.56 16.17 0.82
CA ILE A 73 8.80 14.96 1.11
C ILE A 73 9.76 13.79 1.31
N LYS A 74 9.51 12.99 2.36
CA LYS A 74 10.21 11.75 2.66
C LYS A 74 9.19 10.64 2.93
N TYR A 75 9.40 9.49 2.32
CA TYR A 75 8.64 8.27 2.59
C TYR A 75 9.37 7.44 3.65
N PRO A 76 8.75 7.11 4.79
CA PRO A 76 9.38 6.28 5.82
C PRO A 76 9.34 4.79 5.51
N MET A 77 8.68 4.41 4.41
CA MET A 77 8.56 3.03 3.95
C MET A 77 9.00 2.88 2.51
N GLU A 78 9.80 1.85 2.23
CA GLU A 78 10.19 1.44 0.89
C GLU A 78 9.80 -0.02 0.68
N HIS A 79 9.09 -0.32 -0.41
CA HIS A 79 8.66 -1.69 -0.75
C HIS A 79 7.89 -2.42 0.37
N GLY A 80 7.12 -1.68 1.17
CA GLY A 80 6.36 -2.23 2.31
C GLY A 80 7.17 -2.39 3.60
N ILE A 81 8.47 -2.09 3.57
CA ILE A 81 9.38 -2.20 4.71
C ILE A 81 9.63 -0.81 5.27
N VAL A 82 9.54 -0.66 6.59
CA VAL A 82 9.86 0.59 7.28
C VAL A 82 11.38 0.80 7.27
N THR A 83 11.81 1.96 6.79
CA THR A 83 13.21 2.40 6.70
C THR A 83 13.52 3.58 7.61
N ASP A 84 12.49 4.28 8.08
CA ASP A 84 12.60 5.40 9.03
C ASP A 84 11.54 5.27 10.12
N TRP A 85 11.98 4.80 11.28
CA TRP A 85 11.10 4.51 12.41
C TRP A 85 10.59 5.78 13.10
N ASP A 86 11.40 6.83 13.19
CA ASP A 86 11.01 8.10 13.79
C ASP A 86 9.85 8.75 13.03
N ASP A 87 9.93 8.73 11.70
CA ASP A 87 8.87 9.26 10.86
C ASP A 87 7.65 8.34 10.82
N MET A 88 7.84 7.03 10.96
CA MET A 88 6.73 6.08 11.03
C MET A 88 5.94 6.21 12.34
N GLU A 89 6.63 6.36 13.47
CA GLU A 89 6.01 6.63 14.77
C GLU A 89 5.20 7.92 14.76
N ARG A 90 5.73 9.00 14.14
CA ARG A 90 4.99 10.25 13.95
C ARG A 90 3.71 10.09 13.13
N ILE A 91 3.75 9.24 12.09
CA ILE A 91 2.56 8.94 11.30
C ILE A 91 1.52 8.20 12.14
N TRP A 92 1.92 7.20 12.92
CA TRP A 92 1.00 6.46 13.80
C TRP A 92 0.43 7.38 14.90
N SER A 93 1.26 8.23 15.50
CA SER A 93 0.79 9.26 16.46
C SER A 93 -0.24 10.20 15.81
N TRP A 94 0.01 10.65 14.58
CA TRP A 94 -0.93 11.45 13.80
C TRP A 94 -2.26 10.74 13.58
N ILE A 95 -2.23 9.43 13.28
CA ILE A 95 -3.45 8.63 13.09
C ILE A 95 -4.31 8.68 14.34
N TYR A 96 -3.74 8.43 15.51
CA TYR A 96 -4.49 8.46 16.77
C TYR A 96 -5.00 9.84 17.11
N ALA A 97 -4.14 10.86 17.10
CA ALA A 97 -4.45 12.19 17.58
C ALA A 97 -5.41 12.95 16.64
N GLU A 98 -5.12 12.96 15.34
CA GLU A 98 -5.79 13.86 14.39
C GLU A 98 -6.87 13.15 13.56
N GLU A 99 -6.63 11.91 13.13
CA GLU A 99 -7.53 11.23 12.22
C GLU A 99 -8.60 10.39 12.96
N LEU A 100 -8.20 9.67 13.99
CA LEU A 100 -9.12 8.86 14.79
C LEU A 100 -9.70 9.64 15.98
N GLY A 101 -8.90 10.54 16.57
CA GLY A 101 -9.32 11.32 17.73
C GLY A 101 -9.57 10.42 18.94
N THR A 102 -8.70 9.44 19.19
CA THR A 102 -8.83 8.46 20.27
C THR A 102 -7.49 8.22 20.94
N LEU A 103 -7.52 7.67 22.15
CA LEU A 103 -6.32 7.26 22.89
C LEU A 103 -5.91 5.87 22.42
N SER A 104 -4.62 5.68 22.15
CA SER A 104 -4.07 4.39 21.69
C SER A 104 -4.23 3.28 22.73
N GLU A 105 -4.12 3.62 24.00
CA GLU A 105 -4.24 2.72 25.15
C GLU A 105 -5.63 2.12 25.35
N GLU A 106 -6.66 2.67 24.67
CA GLU A 106 -8.03 2.19 24.78
C GLU A 106 -8.39 1.12 23.74
N HIS A 107 -7.56 0.91 22.71
CA HIS A 107 -7.94 0.08 21.57
C HIS A 107 -6.87 -0.94 21.18
N PRO A 108 -7.23 -2.23 21.04
CA PRO A 108 -6.37 -3.22 20.38
C PRO A 108 -6.06 -2.79 18.94
N VAL A 109 -4.89 -3.16 18.40
CA VAL A 109 -4.43 -2.73 17.08
C VAL A 109 -4.14 -3.91 16.16
N LEU A 110 -4.79 -3.94 15.00
CA LEU A 110 -4.40 -4.79 13.89
C LEU A 110 -3.54 -3.97 12.91
N LEU A 111 -2.26 -4.32 12.81
CA LEU A 111 -1.30 -3.69 11.92
C LEU A 111 -1.02 -4.60 10.73
N THR A 112 -1.05 -4.06 9.49
CA THR A 112 -0.60 -4.85 8.34
C THR A 112 0.90 -4.64 8.08
N GLU A 113 1.56 -5.70 7.62
CA GLU A 113 2.98 -5.69 7.26
C GLU A 113 3.22 -6.35 5.89
N ALA A 114 4.39 -6.08 5.30
CA ALA A 114 4.77 -6.69 4.04
C ALA A 114 5.04 -8.21 4.18
N PRO A 115 4.80 -9.02 3.13
CA PRO A 115 5.33 -10.37 3.07
C PRO A 115 6.85 -10.36 3.24
N LEU A 116 7.38 -11.33 3.97
CA LEU A 116 8.81 -11.44 4.25
C LEU A 116 9.39 -10.22 5.00
N ASN A 117 8.54 -9.50 5.76
CA ASN A 117 9.02 -8.44 6.63
C ASN A 117 10.08 -8.99 7.59
N PRO A 118 11.27 -8.35 7.71
CA PRO A 118 12.29 -8.81 8.64
C PRO A 118 11.75 -8.92 10.08
N ARG A 119 12.13 -9.96 10.80
CA ARG A 119 11.70 -10.14 12.21
C ARG A 119 12.02 -8.92 13.05
N SER A 120 13.22 -8.36 12.90
CA SER A 120 13.65 -7.14 13.60
C SER A 120 12.70 -5.95 13.37
N ASN A 121 12.09 -5.85 12.20
CA ASN A 121 11.12 -4.78 11.93
C ASN A 121 9.81 -5.00 12.68
N ARG A 122 9.37 -6.25 12.80
CA ARG A 122 8.19 -6.58 13.61
C ARG A 122 8.47 -6.32 15.09
N ASP A 123 9.67 -6.63 15.57
CA ASP A 123 10.09 -6.35 16.95
C ASP A 123 10.02 -4.85 17.24
N ILE A 124 10.60 -4.00 16.37
CA ILE A 124 10.58 -2.55 16.55
C ILE A 124 9.15 -2.01 16.48
N ALA A 125 8.33 -2.49 15.54
CA ALA A 125 6.91 -2.09 15.46
C ALA A 125 6.16 -2.47 16.73
N ALA A 126 6.33 -3.71 17.23
CA ALA A 126 5.71 -4.16 18.47
C ALA A 126 6.16 -3.31 19.67
N GLN A 127 7.46 -3.04 19.77
CA GLN A 127 8.00 -2.17 20.81
C GLN A 127 7.36 -0.78 20.78
N ILE A 128 7.26 -0.13 19.63
CA ILE A 128 6.63 1.18 19.51
C ILE A 128 5.15 1.12 19.95
N PHE A 129 4.40 0.11 19.50
CA PHE A 129 2.98 0.01 19.87
C PHE A 129 2.78 -0.29 21.35
N PHE A 130 3.59 -1.16 21.96
CA PHE A 130 3.44 -1.47 23.39
C PHE A 130 4.09 -0.42 24.29
N ASP A 131 5.31 0.05 23.99
CA ASP A 131 6.07 0.93 24.89
C ASP A 131 5.72 2.41 24.71
N THR A 132 5.49 2.87 23.45
CA THR A 132 5.19 4.29 23.17
C THR A 132 3.69 4.56 23.16
N PHE A 133 2.91 3.73 22.46
CA PHE A 133 1.46 3.92 22.35
C PHE A 133 0.66 3.21 23.43
N ASN A 134 1.30 2.37 24.22
CA ASN A 134 0.70 1.65 25.35
C ASN A 134 -0.60 0.89 24.96
N VAL A 135 -0.60 0.29 23.76
CA VAL A 135 -1.79 -0.43 23.28
C VAL A 135 -2.04 -1.69 24.12
N PRO A 136 -3.31 -2.05 24.39
CA PRO A 136 -3.63 -3.23 25.20
C PRO A 136 -3.32 -4.54 24.50
N ALA A 137 -3.39 -4.57 23.17
CA ALA A 137 -3.06 -5.75 22.38
C ALA A 137 -2.70 -5.39 20.94
N LEU A 138 -1.85 -6.20 20.32
CA LEU A 138 -1.40 -6.06 18.94
C LEU A 138 -1.56 -7.37 18.17
N TYR A 139 -1.91 -7.26 16.90
CA TYR A 139 -1.83 -8.36 15.94
C TYR A 139 -1.22 -7.86 14.63
N THR A 140 -0.27 -8.60 14.07
CA THR A 140 0.32 -8.30 12.76
C THR A 140 -0.23 -9.24 11.70
N SER A 141 -0.68 -8.67 10.57
CA SER A 141 -1.24 -9.42 9.45
C SER A 141 -0.46 -9.11 8.17
N VAL A 142 -0.14 -10.13 7.40
CA VAL A 142 0.61 -9.98 6.15
C VAL A 142 -0.31 -9.49 5.03
N GLN A 143 0.10 -8.44 4.32
CA GLN A 143 -0.57 -7.93 3.14
C GLN A 143 0.08 -8.43 1.85
N ALA A 144 -0.69 -8.55 0.76
CA ALA A 144 -0.12 -8.80 -0.56
C ALA A 144 0.54 -7.52 -1.11
N VAL A 145 1.86 -7.53 -1.28
CA VAL A 145 2.62 -6.38 -1.82
C VAL A 145 3.18 -6.71 -3.19
N LEU A 146 2.80 -5.91 -4.19
CA LEU A 146 3.46 -5.83 -5.48
C LEU A 146 4.33 -4.56 -5.47
N SER A 147 5.63 -4.75 -5.31
CA SER A 147 6.58 -3.67 -5.12
C SER A 147 7.32 -3.32 -6.41
N LEU A 148 6.58 -2.96 -7.46
CA LEU A 148 7.15 -2.38 -8.66
C LEU A 148 6.81 -0.90 -8.75
N ASP A 149 7.81 -0.04 -8.75
CA ASP A 149 7.54 1.39 -8.78
C ASP A 149 7.30 1.89 -10.21
N VAL A 150 6.07 1.69 -10.67
CA VAL A 150 5.56 2.23 -11.93
C VAL A 150 5.71 3.77 -11.98
N THR A 151 5.72 4.44 -10.84
CA THR A 151 5.83 5.90 -10.76
C THR A 151 7.22 6.36 -11.18
N ASP A 152 8.27 5.70 -10.71
CA ASP A 152 9.65 6.06 -11.02
C ASP A 152 9.96 5.78 -12.49
N TYR A 153 9.46 4.68 -13.02
CA TYR A 153 9.60 4.40 -14.45
C TYR A 153 8.81 5.38 -15.31
N LEU A 154 7.59 5.77 -14.91
CA LEU A 154 6.83 6.82 -15.60
C LEU A 154 7.58 8.16 -15.57
N GLN A 155 8.19 8.51 -14.44
CA GLN A 155 9.01 9.73 -14.32
C GLN A 155 10.19 9.71 -15.29
N LEU A 156 10.86 8.56 -15.46
CA LEU A 156 11.92 8.36 -16.43
C LEU A 156 11.41 8.54 -17.88
N LEU A 157 10.26 7.97 -18.21
CA LEU A 157 9.65 8.09 -19.54
C LEU A 157 9.24 9.54 -19.84
N LEU A 158 8.62 10.23 -18.89
CA LEU A 158 8.25 11.65 -18.99
C LEU A 158 9.49 12.53 -19.23
N ARG A 159 10.59 12.24 -18.54
CA ARG A 159 11.85 12.94 -18.77
C ARG A 159 12.38 12.71 -20.20
N LYS A 160 12.25 11.49 -20.73
CA LYS A 160 12.65 11.17 -22.11
C LYS A 160 11.78 11.90 -23.16
N SER A 161 10.52 12.18 -22.85
CA SER A 161 9.61 12.97 -23.69
C SER A 161 9.70 14.49 -23.46
N GLY A 162 10.69 14.95 -22.70
CA GLY A 162 10.97 16.38 -22.48
C GLY A 162 10.25 17.01 -21.28
N ASN A 163 9.51 16.22 -20.50
CA ASN A 163 8.83 16.70 -19.30
C ASN A 163 9.69 16.42 -18.06
N HIS A 164 10.31 17.47 -17.52
CA HIS A 164 11.25 17.37 -16.41
C HIS A 164 10.56 17.58 -15.07
N LEU A 165 10.16 16.48 -14.42
CA LEU A 165 9.58 16.44 -13.09
C LEU A 165 10.58 15.71 -12.16
N HIS A 166 11.41 16.45 -11.40
CA HIS A 166 12.57 15.87 -10.68
C HIS A 166 12.44 15.89 -9.15
N THR A 167 11.67 16.85 -8.61
CA THR A 167 11.56 17.01 -7.18
C THR A 167 10.65 15.95 -6.55
N THR A 168 10.80 15.73 -5.24
CA THR A 168 9.92 14.83 -4.49
C THR A 168 8.45 15.26 -4.53
N ALA A 169 8.18 16.57 -4.58
CA ALA A 169 6.84 17.11 -4.76
C ALA A 169 6.28 16.84 -6.16
N GLU A 170 7.13 16.92 -7.19
CA GLU A 170 6.74 16.60 -8.58
C GLU A 170 6.53 15.09 -8.80
N ARG A 171 7.21 14.23 -8.03
CA ARG A 171 6.94 12.78 -8.02
C ARG A 171 5.48 12.49 -7.67
N GLU A 172 4.86 13.28 -6.78
CA GLU A 172 3.43 13.14 -6.47
C GLU A 172 2.52 13.58 -7.65
N ILE A 173 2.99 14.50 -8.49
CA ILE A 173 2.32 14.85 -9.75
C ILE A 173 2.40 13.66 -10.71
N VAL A 174 3.58 13.06 -10.89
CA VAL A 174 3.78 11.86 -11.70
C VAL A 174 2.88 10.72 -11.22
N ARG A 175 2.75 10.54 -9.90
CA ARG A 175 1.81 9.57 -9.32
C ARG A 175 0.37 9.88 -9.72
N THR A 176 -0.04 11.13 -9.68
CA THR A 176 -1.39 11.54 -10.11
C THR A 176 -1.61 11.28 -11.60
N ILE A 177 -0.61 11.54 -12.45
CA ILE A 177 -0.62 11.20 -13.88
C ILE A 177 -0.79 9.69 -14.06
N LYS A 178 -0.02 8.88 -13.33
CA LYS A 178 -0.13 7.42 -13.34
C LYS A 178 -1.56 6.96 -13.04
N GLU A 179 -2.14 7.47 -11.97
CA GLU A 179 -3.47 7.04 -11.50
C GLU A 179 -4.60 7.46 -12.45
N LYS A 180 -4.46 8.61 -13.13
CA LYS A 180 -5.51 9.15 -14.01
C LYS A 180 -5.38 8.74 -15.46
N CYS A 181 -4.16 8.73 -16.00
CA CYS A 181 -3.91 8.64 -17.44
C CYS A 181 -3.30 7.31 -17.89
N CYS A 182 -2.62 6.56 -17.00
CA CYS A 182 -2.01 5.29 -17.39
C CYS A 182 -3.04 4.15 -17.51
N TYR A 183 -2.70 3.18 -18.35
CA TYR A 183 -3.46 1.96 -18.54
C TYR A 183 -2.55 0.79 -18.95
N VAL A 184 -2.97 -0.42 -18.69
CA VAL A 184 -2.29 -1.64 -19.12
C VAL A 184 -2.81 -2.05 -20.49
N ALA A 185 -1.94 -2.09 -21.48
CA ALA A 185 -2.29 -2.55 -22.82
C ALA A 185 -2.53 -4.07 -22.82
N LEU A 186 -3.60 -4.52 -23.45
CA LEU A 186 -3.88 -5.96 -23.60
C LEU A 186 -2.83 -6.66 -24.48
N ASN A 187 -2.35 -5.94 -25.51
CA ASN A 187 -1.26 -6.39 -26.39
C ASN A 187 -0.35 -5.18 -26.67
N PRO A 188 0.82 -5.07 -25.98
CA PRO A 188 1.74 -3.94 -26.12
C PRO A 188 2.23 -3.72 -27.54
N SER A 189 2.54 -4.80 -28.28
CA SER A 189 3.05 -4.73 -29.65
C SER A 189 2.02 -4.18 -30.64
N LYS A 190 0.74 -4.45 -30.39
CA LYS A 190 -0.36 -3.88 -31.17
C LYS A 190 -0.58 -2.41 -30.79
N GLU A 191 -0.59 -2.13 -29.48
CA GLU A 191 -0.75 -0.77 -28.95
C GLU A 191 0.34 0.18 -29.48
N GLU A 192 1.58 -0.30 -29.58
CA GLU A 192 2.71 0.45 -30.14
C GLU A 192 2.45 0.90 -31.59
N LYS A 193 1.78 0.10 -32.40
CA LYS A 193 1.45 0.41 -33.78
C LYS A 193 0.23 1.33 -33.90
N ASP A 194 -0.77 1.12 -33.02
CA ASP A 194 -2.05 1.82 -33.07
C ASP A 194 -2.06 3.15 -32.32
N SER A 195 -1.08 3.36 -31.39
CA SER A 195 -1.04 4.53 -30.52
C SER A 195 -0.37 5.75 -31.13
N LEU A 196 0.18 5.63 -32.34
CA LEU A 196 0.71 6.77 -33.07
C LEU A 196 -0.40 7.81 -33.30
N GLY A 197 -0.48 8.82 -32.40
CA GLY A 197 -1.45 9.91 -32.45
C GLY A 197 -2.48 9.95 -31.31
N ARG A 198 -2.51 9.00 -30.40
CA ARG A 198 -3.37 9.05 -29.21
C ARG A 198 -2.70 9.80 -28.06
N ILE A 199 -2.67 11.12 -28.17
CA ILE A 199 -2.15 12.00 -27.12
C ILE A 199 -3.28 12.34 -26.15
N GLU A 200 -2.99 12.26 -24.84
CA GLU A 200 -3.87 12.75 -23.77
C GLU A 200 -3.20 13.93 -23.07
N GLU A 201 -3.93 14.99 -22.84
CA GLU A 201 -3.44 16.17 -22.16
C GLU A 201 -3.70 16.10 -20.66
N PHE A 202 -2.67 16.36 -19.89
CA PHE A 202 -2.75 16.47 -18.43
C PHE A 202 -2.32 17.87 -17.99
N ARG A 203 -3.24 18.60 -17.31
CA ARG A 203 -2.94 19.91 -16.77
C ARG A 203 -2.25 19.80 -15.43
N LEU A 204 -1.06 20.40 -15.32
CA LEU A 204 -0.29 20.51 -14.09
C LEU A 204 -0.91 21.56 -13.13
N PRO A 205 -0.56 21.53 -11.84
CA PRO A 205 -1.02 22.51 -10.86
C PRO A 205 -0.62 23.96 -11.17
N ASP A 206 0.48 24.16 -11.89
CA ASP A 206 0.97 25.49 -12.35
C ASP A 206 0.27 26.00 -13.61
N GLY A 207 -0.67 25.21 -14.16
CA GLY A 207 -1.42 25.54 -15.37
C GLY A 207 -0.80 25.04 -16.67
N ASN A 208 0.45 24.59 -16.67
CA ASN A 208 1.10 23.99 -17.84
C ASN A 208 0.41 22.67 -18.23
N VAL A 209 0.51 22.33 -19.52
CA VAL A 209 -0.08 21.10 -20.07
C VAL A 209 1.01 20.14 -20.48
N VAL A 210 0.96 18.91 -19.97
CA VAL A 210 1.81 17.79 -20.38
C VAL A 210 1.04 16.95 -21.39
N GLN A 211 1.65 16.72 -22.55
CA GLN A 211 1.11 15.79 -23.54
C GLN A 211 1.65 14.39 -23.26
N LEU A 212 0.75 13.44 -23.08
CA LEU A 212 1.04 12.07 -22.73
C LEU A 212 0.73 11.13 -23.90
N GLY A 213 1.74 10.42 -24.36
CA GLY A 213 1.65 9.46 -25.46
C GLY A 213 1.83 8.01 -25.01
N ALA A 214 2.86 7.37 -25.54
CA ALA A 214 3.17 5.97 -25.30
C ALA A 214 3.59 5.64 -23.86
N GLU A 215 4.09 6.61 -23.10
CA GLU A 215 4.44 6.45 -21.69
C GLU A 215 3.26 5.97 -20.83
N ARG A 216 2.04 6.26 -21.24
CA ARG A 216 0.81 5.88 -20.53
C ARG A 216 0.63 4.37 -20.40
N TYR A 217 0.98 3.60 -21.43
CA TYR A 217 0.88 2.12 -21.40
C TYR A 217 2.25 1.46 -21.19
N ARG A 218 3.34 2.11 -21.57
CA ARG A 218 4.69 1.60 -21.35
C ARG A 218 5.08 1.56 -19.88
N ALA A 219 4.64 2.56 -19.09
CA ALA A 219 4.98 2.60 -17.67
C ALA A 219 4.37 1.41 -16.88
N PRO A 220 3.08 1.07 -16.98
CA PRO A 220 2.53 -0.09 -16.31
C PRO A 220 2.98 -1.44 -16.88
N GLU A 221 3.58 -1.49 -18.07
CA GLU A 221 4.05 -2.74 -18.68
C GLU A 221 5.12 -3.44 -17.84
N ILE A 222 5.88 -2.71 -17.03
CA ILE A 222 6.87 -3.31 -16.11
C ILE A 222 6.26 -4.28 -15.11
N LEU A 223 4.96 -4.20 -14.82
CA LEU A 223 4.26 -5.14 -13.95
C LEU A 223 4.20 -6.55 -14.57
N PHE A 224 4.20 -6.62 -15.88
CA PHE A 224 4.15 -7.87 -16.66
C PHE A 224 5.51 -8.26 -17.26
N ASN A 225 6.36 -7.26 -17.52
CA ASN A 225 7.70 -7.44 -18.07
C ASN A 225 8.72 -6.56 -17.33
N PRO A 226 9.20 -6.99 -16.15
CA PRO A 226 10.18 -6.24 -15.35
C PRO A 226 11.56 -6.09 -16.01
N GLU A 227 11.89 -6.92 -16.99
CA GLU A 227 13.14 -6.83 -17.75
C GLU A 227 13.32 -5.47 -18.43
N ILE A 228 12.23 -4.76 -18.73
CA ILE A 228 12.24 -3.40 -19.31
C ILE A 228 13.04 -2.42 -18.43
N ILE A 229 13.06 -2.64 -17.12
CA ILE A 229 13.80 -1.82 -16.15
C ILE A 229 15.05 -2.53 -15.61
N GLY A 230 15.50 -3.60 -16.28
CA GLY A 230 16.70 -4.35 -15.91
C GLY A 230 16.52 -5.26 -14.68
N GLN A 231 15.30 -5.63 -14.35
CA GLN A 231 15.01 -6.55 -13.24
C GLN A 231 14.83 -7.98 -13.76
N GLU A 232 15.45 -8.93 -13.07
CA GLU A 232 15.47 -10.35 -13.49
C GLU A 232 14.30 -11.18 -12.92
N TYR A 233 13.44 -10.59 -12.10
CA TYR A 233 12.31 -11.31 -11.52
C TYR A 233 11.12 -11.40 -12.51
N ALA A 234 10.28 -12.40 -12.27
CA ALA A 234 9.14 -12.70 -13.13
C ALA A 234 8.04 -11.62 -13.03
N GLY A 235 7.32 -11.38 -14.12
CA GLY A 235 6.13 -10.55 -14.13
C GLY A 235 4.99 -11.10 -13.25
N VAL A 236 4.06 -10.25 -12.85
CA VAL A 236 2.97 -10.61 -11.91
C VAL A 236 2.18 -11.86 -12.36
N HIS A 237 1.93 -12.02 -13.63
CA HIS A 237 1.20 -13.17 -14.19
C HIS A 237 1.96 -14.50 -13.97
N GLN A 238 3.28 -14.48 -14.15
CA GLN A 238 4.13 -15.64 -13.91
C GLN A 238 4.19 -15.97 -12.42
N VAL A 239 4.36 -14.96 -11.56
CA VAL A 239 4.36 -15.15 -10.09
C VAL A 239 3.06 -15.78 -9.61
N VAL A 240 1.91 -15.36 -10.14
CA VAL A 240 0.60 -15.97 -9.81
C VAL A 240 0.56 -17.43 -10.21
N VAL A 241 0.96 -17.77 -11.44
CA VAL A 241 0.96 -19.15 -11.93
C VAL A 241 1.94 -20.03 -11.15
N ASP A 242 3.15 -19.53 -10.88
CA ASP A 242 4.17 -20.25 -10.13
C ASP A 242 3.73 -20.50 -8.68
N SER A 243 3.09 -19.51 -8.05
CA SER A 243 2.53 -19.66 -6.70
C SER A 243 1.46 -20.73 -6.65
N ILE A 244 0.53 -20.77 -7.61
CA ILE A 244 -0.50 -21.80 -7.71
C ILE A 244 0.13 -23.17 -7.97
N ASN A 245 1.16 -23.25 -8.81
CA ASN A 245 1.82 -24.52 -9.13
C ASN A 245 2.66 -25.10 -7.97
N ARG A 246 2.99 -24.30 -6.96
CA ARG A 246 3.66 -24.77 -5.73
C ARG A 246 2.69 -25.39 -4.72
N VAL A 247 1.40 -25.17 -4.87
CA VAL A 247 0.37 -25.74 -4.00
C VAL A 247 -0.02 -27.14 -4.47
N ASP A 248 -0.63 -27.93 -3.58
CA ASP A 248 -1.11 -29.28 -3.89
C ASP A 248 -2.03 -29.30 -5.11
N LEU A 249 -1.93 -30.37 -5.90
CA LEU A 249 -2.59 -30.50 -7.19
C LEU A 249 -4.11 -30.31 -7.12
N ASP A 250 -4.73 -30.86 -6.06
CA ASP A 250 -6.18 -30.81 -5.85
C ASP A 250 -6.71 -29.38 -5.64
N LEU A 251 -5.87 -28.47 -5.09
CA LEU A 251 -6.24 -27.08 -4.82
C LEU A 251 -6.04 -26.15 -6.02
N ARG A 252 -5.15 -26.50 -6.97
CA ARG A 252 -4.76 -25.62 -8.08
C ARG A 252 -5.95 -25.16 -8.91
N LYS A 253 -6.87 -26.08 -9.23
CA LYS A 253 -8.07 -25.78 -10.02
C LYS A 253 -8.99 -24.77 -9.30
N SER A 254 -9.12 -24.88 -8.01
CA SER A 254 -9.86 -23.92 -7.17
C SER A 254 -9.15 -22.57 -7.14
N LEU A 255 -7.84 -22.53 -6.97
CA LEU A 255 -7.06 -21.29 -6.91
C LEU A 255 -7.11 -20.53 -8.24
N PHE A 256 -6.97 -21.20 -9.39
CA PHE A 256 -7.13 -20.55 -10.70
C PHE A 256 -8.52 -19.93 -10.90
N SER A 257 -9.56 -20.54 -10.33
CA SER A 257 -10.94 -20.01 -10.41
C SER A 257 -11.26 -18.93 -9.38
N ASN A 258 -10.32 -18.60 -8.47
CA ASN A 258 -10.51 -17.67 -7.37
C ASN A 258 -9.33 -16.68 -7.20
N ILE A 259 -8.84 -16.07 -8.28
CA ILE A 259 -7.82 -15.04 -8.24
C ILE A 259 -8.50 -13.73 -7.85
N VAL A 260 -8.10 -13.14 -6.73
CA VAL A 260 -8.65 -11.88 -6.22
C VAL A 260 -7.64 -10.75 -6.36
N LEU A 261 -8.05 -9.63 -6.94
CA LEU A 261 -7.23 -8.43 -7.05
C LEU A 261 -7.45 -7.52 -5.83
N SER A 262 -6.36 -7.09 -5.22
CA SER A 262 -6.32 -6.13 -4.12
C SER A 262 -5.25 -5.08 -4.33
N GLY A 263 -5.42 -3.91 -3.73
CA GLY A 263 -4.45 -2.82 -3.75
C GLY A 263 -4.59 -1.84 -4.91
N GLY A 264 -4.05 -0.63 -4.71
CA GLY A 264 -4.18 0.50 -5.63
C GLY A 264 -3.58 0.28 -7.02
N SER A 265 -2.48 -0.47 -7.13
CA SER A 265 -1.81 -0.75 -8.41
C SER A 265 -2.71 -1.57 -9.37
N THR A 266 -3.59 -2.41 -8.82
CA THR A 266 -4.52 -3.23 -9.62
C THR A 266 -5.68 -2.41 -10.21
N LEU A 267 -5.86 -1.14 -9.77
CA LEU A 267 -6.87 -0.23 -10.30
C LEU A 267 -6.53 0.31 -11.69
N CYS A 268 -5.27 0.17 -12.12
CA CYS A 268 -4.86 0.58 -13.45
C CYS A 268 -5.77 -0.07 -14.51
N ARG A 269 -6.32 0.75 -15.39
CA ARG A 269 -7.27 0.30 -16.42
C ARG A 269 -6.65 -0.82 -17.26
N GLY A 270 -7.39 -1.88 -17.54
CA GLY A 270 -6.91 -3.02 -18.32
C GLY A 270 -6.07 -4.04 -17.55
N PHE A 271 -5.73 -3.80 -16.27
CA PHE A 271 -4.90 -4.70 -15.48
C PHE A 271 -5.50 -6.11 -15.35
N GLY A 272 -6.78 -6.22 -14.98
CA GLY A 272 -7.45 -7.52 -14.80
C GLY A 272 -7.57 -8.31 -16.11
N ASP A 273 -7.90 -7.63 -17.21
CA ASP A 273 -8.04 -8.25 -18.54
C ASP A 273 -6.68 -8.75 -19.04
N ARG A 274 -5.63 -7.95 -18.88
CA ARG A 274 -4.27 -8.33 -19.23
C ARG A 274 -3.81 -9.52 -18.39
N LEU A 275 -4.00 -9.49 -17.07
CA LEU A 275 -3.64 -10.58 -16.18
C LEU A 275 -4.36 -11.87 -16.59
N LEU A 276 -5.66 -11.81 -16.84
CA LEU A 276 -6.45 -12.96 -17.31
C LEU A 276 -5.88 -13.54 -18.62
N ASN A 277 -5.53 -12.66 -19.57
CA ASN A 277 -4.97 -13.08 -20.86
C ASN A 277 -3.61 -13.77 -20.71
N GLU A 278 -2.73 -13.20 -19.89
CA GLU A 278 -1.39 -13.78 -19.68
C GLU A 278 -1.43 -15.08 -18.87
N VAL A 279 -2.24 -15.14 -17.80
CA VAL A 279 -2.42 -16.37 -17.02
C VAL A 279 -3.02 -17.49 -17.87
N LYS A 280 -3.95 -17.18 -18.79
CA LYS A 280 -4.50 -18.16 -19.75
C LYS A 280 -3.46 -18.75 -20.69
N LYS A 281 -2.42 -18.00 -21.04
CA LYS A 281 -1.34 -18.52 -21.89
C LYS A 281 -0.44 -19.52 -21.16
N LEU A 282 -0.32 -19.38 -19.84
CA LEU A 282 0.56 -20.20 -19.00
C LEU A 282 -0.15 -21.40 -18.35
N ALA A 283 -1.45 -21.27 -18.13
CA ALA A 283 -2.26 -22.31 -17.51
C ALA A 283 -2.62 -23.44 -18.52
N LEU A 284 -2.96 -24.62 -18.00
CA LEU A 284 -3.47 -25.74 -18.81
C LEU A 284 -4.80 -25.36 -19.47
N LYS A 285 -5.03 -25.84 -20.70
CA LYS A 285 -6.19 -25.47 -21.55
C LYS A 285 -7.55 -25.71 -20.90
N ASP A 286 -7.65 -26.71 -20.03
CA ASP A 286 -8.92 -27.13 -19.41
C ASP A 286 -9.20 -26.44 -18.05
N VAL A 287 -8.35 -25.53 -17.63
CA VAL A 287 -8.50 -24.85 -16.35
C VAL A 287 -9.34 -23.58 -16.50
N LYS A 288 -10.43 -23.53 -15.74
CA LYS A 288 -11.26 -22.32 -15.65
C LYS A 288 -10.55 -21.26 -14.82
N ILE A 289 -10.21 -20.14 -15.43
CA ILE A 289 -9.58 -19.00 -14.75
C ILE A 289 -10.62 -17.92 -14.52
N LYS A 290 -10.70 -17.42 -13.28
CA LYS A 290 -11.58 -16.33 -12.92
C LYS A 290 -10.84 -15.32 -12.03
N ILE A 291 -10.95 -14.05 -12.41
CA ILE A 291 -10.36 -12.94 -11.68
C ILE A 291 -11.49 -12.10 -11.10
N TYR A 292 -11.44 -11.90 -9.80
CA TYR A 292 -12.35 -11.02 -9.06
C TYR A 292 -11.63 -9.69 -8.82
N ALA A 293 -12.24 -8.61 -9.29
CA ALA A 293 -11.70 -7.26 -9.17
C ALA A 293 -12.75 -6.33 -8.53
N PRO A 294 -12.98 -6.42 -7.21
CA PRO A 294 -13.95 -5.59 -6.52
C PRO A 294 -13.69 -4.10 -6.76
N PRO A 295 -14.73 -3.26 -6.88
CA PRO A 295 -14.55 -1.81 -7.04
C PRO A 295 -13.73 -1.18 -5.89
N GLU A 296 -13.98 -1.63 -4.67
CA GLU A 296 -13.35 -1.19 -3.43
C GLU A 296 -11.96 -1.81 -3.17
N ARG A 297 -11.39 -2.53 -4.14
CA ARG A 297 -10.12 -3.26 -3.96
C ARG A 297 -8.93 -2.41 -3.52
N LYS A 298 -9.04 -1.08 -3.64
CA LYS A 298 -8.07 -0.15 -3.06
C LYS A 298 -7.99 -0.30 -1.53
N TYR A 299 -9.09 -0.68 -0.91
CA TYR A 299 -9.25 -0.80 0.54
C TYR A 299 -9.41 -2.25 1.00
N SER A 300 -9.35 -3.24 0.11
CA SER A 300 -9.65 -4.65 0.43
C SER A 300 -8.83 -5.20 1.59
N THR A 301 -7.55 -4.85 1.68
CA THR A 301 -6.69 -5.28 2.80
C THR A 301 -7.22 -4.73 4.12
N TRP A 302 -7.54 -3.43 4.16
CA TRP A 302 -8.08 -2.80 5.36
C TRP A 302 -9.47 -3.37 5.71
N ILE A 303 -10.35 -3.55 4.73
CA ILE A 303 -11.70 -4.13 4.92
C ILE A 303 -11.58 -5.55 5.49
N GLY A 304 -10.67 -6.37 4.93
CA GLY A 304 -10.39 -7.71 5.43
C GLY A 304 -9.91 -7.70 6.88
N GLY A 305 -9.01 -6.79 7.24
CA GLY A 305 -8.56 -6.57 8.61
C GLY A 305 -9.70 -6.10 9.53
N SER A 306 -10.56 -5.20 9.05
CA SER A 306 -11.74 -4.71 9.77
C SER A 306 -12.72 -5.84 10.11
N ILE A 307 -13.01 -6.71 9.15
CA ILE A 307 -13.87 -7.87 9.36
C ILE A 307 -13.21 -8.84 10.36
N LEU A 308 -11.92 -9.16 10.13
CA LEU A 308 -11.18 -10.12 10.96
C LEU A 308 -11.11 -9.67 12.41
N ALA A 309 -10.70 -8.44 12.67
CA ALA A 309 -10.59 -7.87 14.00
C ALA A 309 -11.94 -7.74 14.72
N GLY A 310 -13.05 -7.66 13.98
CA GLY A 310 -14.42 -7.64 14.52
C GLY A 310 -14.97 -9.01 14.94
N LEU A 311 -14.30 -10.12 14.56
CA LEU A 311 -14.79 -11.47 14.90
C LEU A 311 -14.44 -11.85 16.34
N ASN A 312 -15.43 -12.34 17.10
CA ASN A 312 -15.21 -12.84 18.46
C ASN A 312 -14.19 -13.98 18.54
N ALA A 313 -14.14 -14.84 17.52
CA ALA A 313 -13.15 -15.93 17.44
C ALA A 313 -11.71 -15.41 17.33
N PHE A 314 -11.53 -14.20 16.80
CA PHE A 314 -10.22 -13.57 16.61
C PHE A 314 -9.61 -13.06 17.92
N LYS A 315 -10.39 -12.87 18.98
CA LYS A 315 -9.90 -12.41 20.30
C LYS A 315 -8.73 -13.25 20.84
N LYS A 316 -8.68 -14.54 20.53
CA LYS A 316 -7.60 -15.45 20.93
C LYS A 316 -6.28 -15.26 20.16
N MET A 317 -6.32 -14.53 19.05
CA MET A 317 -5.15 -14.30 18.20
C MET A 317 -4.35 -13.07 18.63
N TRP A 318 -4.95 -12.19 19.40
CA TRP A 318 -4.27 -11.01 19.91
C TRP A 318 -3.07 -11.38 20.77
N VAL A 319 -2.00 -10.62 20.66
CA VAL A 319 -0.90 -10.58 21.62
C VAL A 319 -1.22 -9.47 22.61
N SER A 320 -1.44 -9.80 23.86
CA SER A 320 -1.68 -8.80 24.90
C SER A 320 -0.38 -8.13 25.35
N ALA A 321 -0.48 -6.94 25.94
CA ALA A 321 0.66 -6.25 26.53
C ALA A 321 1.36 -7.10 27.59
N GLU A 322 0.58 -7.85 28.42
CA GLU A 322 1.10 -8.75 29.44
C GLU A 322 1.88 -9.92 28.82
N GLU A 323 1.31 -10.60 27.80
CA GLU A 323 1.97 -11.68 27.08
C GLU A 323 3.26 -11.20 26.40
N TYR A 324 3.27 -9.98 25.86
CA TYR A 324 4.47 -9.38 25.25
C TYR A 324 5.55 -9.05 26.27
N GLN A 325 5.17 -8.55 27.45
CA GLN A 325 6.13 -8.28 28.54
C GLN A 325 6.77 -9.58 29.11
N GLU A 326 5.99 -10.68 29.15
CA GLU A 326 6.50 -11.99 29.60
C GLU A 326 7.42 -12.64 28.55
N ASP A 327 7.03 -12.59 27.27
CA ASP A 327 7.76 -13.19 26.15
C ASP A 327 7.62 -12.32 24.89
N PRO A 328 8.57 -11.40 24.60
CA PRO A 328 8.52 -10.58 23.39
C PRO A 328 8.49 -11.37 22.08
N ASP A 329 9.04 -12.59 22.07
CA ASP A 329 9.01 -13.47 20.88
C ASP A 329 7.59 -13.96 20.54
N ILE A 330 6.60 -13.76 21.40
CA ILE A 330 5.21 -14.18 21.17
C ILE A 330 4.62 -13.51 19.93
N ILE A 331 5.08 -12.28 19.59
CA ILE A 331 4.65 -11.55 18.40
C ILE A 331 4.95 -12.32 17.10
N HIS A 332 6.00 -13.18 17.12
CA HIS A 332 6.35 -14.03 15.98
C HIS A 332 5.60 -15.37 15.99
N LYS A 333 5.20 -15.84 17.16
CA LYS A 333 4.49 -17.12 17.32
C LYS A 333 3.01 -17.01 16.98
N LYS A 334 2.39 -15.86 17.30
CA LYS A 334 0.97 -15.57 17.01
C LYS A 334 0.75 -14.83 15.68
N ALA A 335 1.78 -14.27 15.05
CA ALA A 335 1.65 -13.66 13.74
C ALA A 335 1.12 -14.67 12.72
N GLY A 336 0.12 -14.28 11.97
CA GLY A 336 -0.46 -15.12 10.93
C GLY A 336 0.55 -15.36 9.81
N PHE A 337 1.14 -16.56 9.80
CA PHE A 337 2.07 -17.15 8.81
C PHE A 337 3.50 -16.62 8.81
#